data_c9a21a5756aee07552ca7efc50f459e9
#
_entry.id   c9a21a5756aee07552ca7efc50f459e9
#
_cell.length_a   1.000
_cell.length_b   1.000
_cell.length_c   1.000
_cell.angle_alpha   90.00
_cell.angle_beta   90.00
_cell.angle_gamma   90.00
#
_symmetry.space_group_name_H-M   'P 1'
#
loop_
_entity.id
_entity.type
_entity.pdbx_description
1 polymer ?
#
loop_
_entity_poly.entity_id
_entity_poly.type
_entity_poly.pdbx_seq_one_letter_code
_entity_poly.pdbx_strand_id
1 'polypeptide(L)'
;MKIKEILDKLKNFHAPLDHPEHTCDTVKCGDIEAECTGVGVTCYVSMEVIRRAKEKGINLLITHECTFYNHEDRTDQFEGDPVYQEKAAALADAGIVVWRDHDYIHGPGGPAAVTHPYIDYIYYGIARELGWEGYAEGEETKPLWFRIPETTVRDLARELMEKLNLNGVRVVGDVDAAVSTVFLCEHVNGNGHDDDLIAKAAGADVLLPLEIVDWSLSEYVRDTAQHTDREKDGYTGGWY
;
A
#
# COMPACT_ATOMS: atom_id res chain seq x y z
N MET A 1 10.10 0.34 25.49
CA MET A 1 9.37 1.53 24.98
C MET A 1 7.96 1.10 24.69
N LYS A 2 6.99 1.84 25.19
CA LYS A 2 5.58 1.55 24.91
C LYS A 2 5.24 1.76 23.43
N ILE A 3 4.31 1.00 22.92
CA ILE A 3 3.82 1.12 21.53
C ILE A 3 3.32 2.55 21.26
N LYS A 4 2.55 3.12 22.19
CA LYS A 4 2.08 4.51 22.12
C LYS A 4 3.20 5.52 21.84
N GLU A 5 4.35 5.37 22.52
CA GLU A 5 5.49 6.28 22.33
C GLU A 5 6.10 6.18 20.92
N ILE A 6 6.02 4.98 20.31
CA ILE A 6 6.44 4.77 18.92
C ILE A 6 5.47 5.44 17.96
N LEU A 7 4.17 5.23 18.17
CA LEU A 7 3.12 5.85 17.34
C LEU A 7 3.17 7.37 17.41
N ASP A 8 3.40 7.94 18.61
CA ASP A 8 3.55 9.38 18.78
C ASP A 8 4.77 9.92 18.00
N LYS A 9 5.87 9.17 17.98
CA LYS A 9 7.05 9.53 17.17
C LYS A 9 6.78 9.49 15.68
N LEU A 10 6.06 8.48 15.20
CA LEU A 10 5.70 8.36 13.79
C LEU A 10 4.78 9.49 13.36
N LYS A 11 3.72 9.76 14.12
CA LYS A 11 2.82 10.88 13.85
C LYS A 11 3.56 12.25 13.85
N ASN A 12 4.49 12.43 14.74
CA ASN A 12 5.31 13.67 14.79
C ASN A 12 6.37 13.75 13.68
N PHE A 13 6.68 12.62 13.03
CA PHE A 13 7.57 12.61 11.87
C PHE A 13 6.88 13.15 10.62
N HIS A 14 5.59 12.88 10.48
CA HIS A 14 4.78 13.35 9.36
C HIS A 14 4.37 14.82 9.55
N ALA A 15 4.08 15.51 8.44
CA ALA A 15 3.38 16.77 8.49
C ALA A 15 1.96 16.58 9.07
N PRO A 16 1.39 17.59 9.72
CA PRO A 16 0.02 17.51 10.18
C PRO A 16 -0.95 17.25 9.02
N LEU A 17 -1.93 16.40 9.25
CA LEU A 17 -3.03 16.19 8.30
C LEU A 17 -3.94 17.43 8.28
N ASP A 18 -4.47 17.76 7.11
CA ASP A 18 -5.43 18.87 6.96
C ASP A 18 -6.75 18.59 7.70
N HIS A 19 -7.17 17.31 7.73
CA HIS A 19 -8.40 16.84 8.34
C HIS A 19 -8.16 15.64 9.27
N PRO A 20 -7.46 15.80 10.41
CA PRO A 20 -7.11 14.69 11.29
C PRO A 20 -8.32 13.99 11.92
N GLU A 21 -9.49 14.66 11.96
CA GLU A 21 -10.75 14.09 12.46
C GLU A 21 -11.40 13.08 11.51
N HIS A 22 -10.96 13.04 10.26
CA HIS A 22 -11.49 12.14 9.21
C HIS A 22 -10.47 11.08 8.78
N THR A 23 -9.31 11.03 9.43
CA THR A 23 -8.25 10.10 9.03
C THR A 23 -8.59 8.65 9.32
N CYS A 24 -8.20 7.79 8.39
CA CYS A 24 -8.17 6.35 8.61
C CYS A 24 -6.93 5.88 9.39
N ASP A 25 -5.97 6.78 9.71
CA ASP A 25 -4.73 6.45 10.40
C ASP A 25 -4.93 6.33 11.91
N THR A 26 -5.59 5.25 12.28
CA THR A 26 -5.96 4.94 13.67
C THR A 26 -5.45 3.56 14.08
N VAL A 27 -5.45 3.32 15.39
CA VAL A 27 -5.23 1.98 15.94
C VAL A 27 -6.43 1.11 15.61
N LYS A 28 -6.20 0.00 14.93
CA LYS A 28 -7.26 -0.92 14.50
C LYS A 28 -7.56 -1.99 15.54
N CYS A 29 -6.56 -2.41 16.29
CA CYS A 29 -6.71 -3.36 17.41
C CYS A 29 -5.50 -3.33 18.33
N GLY A 30 -5.63 -3.96 19.49
CA GLY A 30 -4.56 -4.19 20.45
C GLY A 30 -4.39 -3.10 21.50
N ASP A 31 -3.47 -3.32 22.45
CA ASP A 31 -3.18 -2.43 23.58
C ASP A 31 -1.92 -1.61 23.33
N ILE A 32 -2.09 -0.32 23.06
CA ILE A 32 -0.98 0.61 22.80
C ILE A 32 -0.13 0.91 24.06
N GLU A 33 -0.61 0.59 25.25
CA GLU A 33 0.15 0.75 26.48
C GLU A 33 1.13 -0.40 26.73
N ALA A 34 1.07 -1.46 25.90
CA ALA A 34 2.02 -2.57 25.96
C ALA A 34 3.43 -2.13 25.58
N GLU A 35 4.43 -2.83 26.15
CA GLU A 35 5.82 -2.69 25.70
C GLU A 35 5.99 -3.25 24.28
N CYS A 36 6.63 -2.49 23.40
CA CYS A 36 6.94 -2.95 22.06
C CYS A 36 8.08 -3.97 22.08
N THR A 37 7.83 -5.14 21.52
CA THR A 37 8.81 -6.22 21.36
C THR A 37 9.42 -6.27 19.98
N GLY A 38 8.74 -5.70 18.98
CA GLY A 38 9.19 -5.60 17.60
C GLY A 38 8.19 -4.87 16.74
N VAL A 39 8.68 -4.27 15.66
CA VAL A 39 7.86 -3.54 14.67
C VAL A 39 7.92 -4.26 13.33
N GLY A 40 6.77 -4.51 12.73
CA GLY A 40 6.63 -4.98 11.36
C GLY A 40 5.92 -3.92 10.52
N VAL A 41 6.33 -3.78 9.26
CA VAL A 41 5.69 -2.91 8.28
C VAL A 41 5.18 -3.77 7.13
N THR A 42 3.96 -3.51 6.71
CA THR A 42 3.30 -4.29 5.64
C THR A 42 2.35 -3.41 4.85
N CYS A 43 2.02 -3.81 3.61
CA CYS A 43 0.98 -3.12 2.86
C CYS A 43 -0.39 -3.35 3.52
N TYR A 44 -0.75 -4.60 3.81
CA TYR A 44 -1.98 -4.97 4.54
C TYR A 44 -1.73 -6.16 5.47
N VAL A 45 -2.62 -6.33 6.46
CA VAL A 45 -2.46 -7.35 7.50
C VAL A 45 -3.21 -8.63 7.10
N SER A 46 -2.54 -9.52 6.36
CA SER A 46 -3.08 -10.86 6.06
C SER A 46 -2.85 -11.83 7.22
N MET A 47 -3.54 -12.97 7.22
CA MET A 47 -3.33 -14.07 8.18
C MET A 47 -1.87 -14.54 8.18
N GLU A 48 -1.21 -14.57 7.02
CA GLU A 48 0.21 -14.93 6.90
C GLU A 48 1.12 -13.89 7.57
N VAL A 49 0.81 -12.59 7.44
CA VAL A 49 1.56 -11.52 8.14
C VAL A 49 1.42 -11.67 9.65
N ILE A 50 0.22 -11.95 10.16
CA ILE A 50 -0.03 -12.19 11.59
C ILE A 50 0.79 -13.37 12.10
N ARG A 51 0.77 -14.50 11.37
CA ARG A 51 1.56 -15.68 11.70
C ARG A 51 3.06 -15.37 11.78
N ARG A 52 3.60 -14.71 10.77
CA ARG A 52 5.03 -14.32 10.73
C ARG A 52 5.41 -13.33 11.82
N ALA A 53 4.53 -12.38 12.13
CA ALA A 53 4.75 -11.43 13.20
C ALA A 53 4.83 -12.15 14.56
N LYS A 54 3.88 -13.06 14.82
CA LYS A 54 3.86 -13.89 16.03
C LYS A 54 5.14 -14.73 16.17
N GLU A 55 5.58 -15.40 15.10
CA GLU A 55 6.80 -16.21 15.07
C GLU A 55 8.07 -15.41 15.38
N LYS A 56 8.09 -14.14 14.96
CA LYS A 56 9.22 -13.23 15.19
C LYS A 56 9.12 -12.44 16.49
N GLY A 57 8.06 -12.61 17.26
CA GLY A 57 7.82 -11.85 18.48
C GLY A 57 7.52 -10.36 18.23
N ILE A 58 6.99 -10.02 17.07
CA ILE A 58 6.58 -8.68 16.69
C ILE A 58 5.18 -8.43 17.22
N ASN A 59 4.99 -7.34 17.98
CA ASN A 59 3.69 -6.98 18.54
C ASN A 59 3.17 -5.59 18.09
N LEU A 60 3.87 -4.92 17.19
CA LEU A 60 3.36 -3.72 16.49
C LEU A 60 3.46 -3.94 14.99
N LEU A 61 2.31 -3.93 14.30
CA LEU A 61 2.23 -3.87 12.86
C LEU A 61 1.80 -2.47 12.42
N ILE A 62 2.57 -1.89 11.51
CA ILE A 62 2.23 -0.67 10.80
C ILE A 62 1.80 -1.11 9.41
N THR A 63 0.56 -0.80 9.05
CA THR A 63 -0.03 -1.19 7.76
C THR A 63 -0.42 0.03 6.95
N HIS A 64 -0.20 -0.01 5.66
CA HIS A 64 -0.65 1.05 4.77
C HIS A 64 -2.15 0.91 4.49
N GLU A 65 -2.59 -0.29 4.13
CA GLU A 65 -3.97 -0.58 3.82
C GLU A 65 -4.80 -1.06 5.02
N CYS A 66 -6.10 -1.21 4.79
CA CYS A 66 -7.03 -1.65 5.83
C CYS A 66 -6.68 -3.04 6.39
N THR A 67 -7.13 -3.28 7.62
CA THR A 67 -7.00 -4.56 8.30
C THR A 67 -8.23 -5.43 8.11
N PHE A 68 -9.43 -4.82 8.03
CA PHE A 68 -10.72 -5.51 8.02
C PHE A 68 -11.56 -5.19 6.78
N TYR A 69 -10.99 -5.37 5.58
CA TYR A 69 -11.66 -5.51 4.28
C TYR A 69 -12.46 -4.30 3.76
N ASN A 70 -12.37 -3.14 4.40
CA ASN A 70 -12.94 -1.89 3.91
C ASN A 70 -12.10 -0.70 4.36
N HIS A 71 -12.14 0.40 3.61
CA HIS A 71 -11.27 1.55 3.82
C HIS A 71 -11.31 2.12 5.24
N GLU A 72 -12.46 2.10 5.88
CA GLU A 72 -12.64 2.64 7.23
C GLU A 72 -12.41 1.61 8.34
N ASP A 73 -12.10 0.36 7.99
CA ASP A 73 -11.96 -0.76 8.92
C ASP A 73 -13.21 -0.99 9.81
N ARG A 74 -14.40 -0.71 9.28
CA ARG A 74 -15.65 -1.01 9.97
C ARG A 74 -15.84 -2.52 10.07
N THR A 75 -16.20 -2.99 11.25
CA THR A 75 -16.32 -4.42 11.55
C THR A 75 -17.74 -4.88 11.89
N ASP A 76 -18.67 -3.95 12.05
CA ASP A 76 -20.07 -4.23 12.40
C ASP A 76 -20.76 -5.20 11.43
N GLN A 77 -20.45 -5.07 10.14
CA GLN A 77 -20.97 -5.95 9.09
C GLN A 77 -20.38 -7.37 9.10
N PHE A 78 -19.32 -7.61 9.86
CA PHE A 78 -18.61 -8.88 9.91
C PHE A 78 -18.75 -9.62 11.24
N GLU A 79 -19.62 -9.18 12.16
CA GLU A 79 -19.75 -9.78 13.51
C GLU A 79 -19.97 -11.30 13.50
N GLY A 80 -20.74 -11.81 12.52
CA GLY A 80 -21.02 -13.23 12.34
C GLY A 80 -20.10 -13.95 11.35
N ASP A 81 -19.14 -13.25 10.74
CA ASP A 81 -18.29 -13.80 9.70
C ASP A 81 -17.12 -14.59 10.30
N PRO A 82 -16.98 -15.89 9.97
CA PRO A 82 -15.93 -16.73 10.57
C PRO A 82 -14.51 -16.31 10.15
N VAL A 83 -14.32 -15.73 8.97
CA VAL A 83 -13.01 -15.27 8.49
C VAL A 83 -12.55 -14.05 9.30
N TYR A 84 -13.46 -13.11 9.52
CA TYR A 84 -13.19 -11.96 10.38
C TYR A 84 -12.89 -12.40 11.83
N GLN A 85 -13.73 -13.31 12.39
CA GLN A 85 -13.55 -13.80 13.76
C GLN A 85 -12.21 -14.48 13.95
N GLU A 86 -11.77 -15.31 12.99
CA GLU A 86 -10.47 -15.97 13.04
C GLU A 86 -9.32 -14.96 13.00
N LYS A 87 -9.39 -13.96 12.12
CA LYS A 87 -8.38 -12.92 12.01
C LYS A 87 -8.29 -12.07 13.29
N ALA A 88 -9.43 -11.63 13.81
CA ALA A 88 -9.50 -10.86 15.04
C ALA A 88 -8.96 -11.66 16.24
N ALA A 89 -9.30 -12.95 16.33
CA ALA A 89 -8.79 -13.85 17.36
C ALA A 89 -7.27 -14.04 17.23
N ALA A 90 -6.75 -14.24 16.02
CA ALA A 90 -5.32 -14.40 15.77
C ALA A 90 -4.50 -13.17 16.18
N LEU A 91 -5.01 -11.97 15.90
CA LEU A 91 -4.40 -10.71 16.35
C LEU A 91 -4.38 -10.59 17.87
N ALA A 92 -5.52 -10.90 18.51
CA ALA A 92 -5.68 -10.85 19.97
C ALA A 92 -4.77 -11.88 20.67
N ASP A 93 -4.74 -13.13 20.19
CA ASP A 93 -3.91 -14.22 20.73
C ASP A 93 -2.41 -13.95 20.58
N ALA A 94 -2.02 -13.22 19.56
CA ALA A 94 -0.64 -12.80 19.35
C ALA A 94 -0.27 -11.52 20.14
N GLY A 95 -1.25 -10.83 20.74
CA GLY A 95 -1.04 -9.55 21.41
C GLY A 95 -0.56 -8.46 20.45
N ILE A 96 -0.99 -8.52 19.18
CA ILE A 96 -0.54 -7.60 18.13
C ILE A 96 -1.40 -6.34 18.16
N VAL A 97 -0.72 -5.19 18.15
CA VAL A 97 -1.31 -3.89 17.87
C VAL A 97 -1.16 -3.60 16.39
N VAL A 98 -2.23 -3.18 15.74
CA VAL A 98 -2.19 -2.71 14.36
C VAL A 98 -2.50 -1.22 14.32
N TRP A 99 -1.63 -0.46 13.70
CA TRP A 99 -1.83 0.95 13.40
C TRP A 99 -1.74 1.17 11.89
N ARG A 100 -2.71 1.90 11.34
CA ARG A 100 -2.71 2.28 9.93
C ARG A 100 -1.95 3.58 9.72
N ASP A 101 -1.13 3.63 8.67
CA ASP A 101 -0.33 4.77 8.24
C ASP A 101 -0.55 4.96 6.73
N HIS A 102 -1.65 5.57 6.38
CA HIS A 102 -2.09 5.76 5.00
C HIS A 102 -2.13 7.24 4.65
N ASP A 103 -2.98 8.00 5.34
CA ASP A 103 -3.19 9.42 5.02
C ASP A 103 -1.94 10.25 5.31
N TYR A 104 -1.17 9.90 6.33
CA TYR A 104 0.11 10.54 6.61
C TYR A 104 1.14 10.29 5.50
N ILE A 105 1.14 9.11 4.89
CA ILE A 105 2.06 8.76 3.79
C ILE A 105 1.68 9.52 2.52
N HIS A 106 0.38 9.60 2.20
CA HIS A 106 -0.14 10.34 1.06
C HIS A 106 -0.25 11.86 1.30
N GLY A 107 -0.13 12.29 2.53
CA GLY A 107 -0.25 13.68 2.93
C GLY A 107 0.90 14.58 2.45
N PRO A 108 0.87 15.86 2.85
CA PRO A 108 1.86 16.85 2.42
C PRO A 108 3.29 16.60 2.92
N GLY A 109 3.52 15.43 3.46
CA GLY A 109 4.83 14.97 3.91
C GLY A 109 5.23 15.53 5.28
N GLY A 110 6.15 14.84 5.90
CA GLY A 110 6.77 15.26 7.16
C GLY A 110 8.12 15.95 6.91
N PRO A 111 9.07 15.86 7.84
CA PRO A 111 10.41 16.40 7.67
C PRO A 111 11.10 15.97 6.38
N ALA A 112 10.77 14.80 5.84
CA ALA A 112 11.31 14.31 4.58
C ALA A 112 10.90 15.18 3.38
N ALA A 113 9.75 15.82 3.39
CA ALA A 113 9.33 16.78 2.35
C ALA A 113 10.26 17.99 2.24
N VAL A 114 11.01 18.30 3.28
CA VAL A 114 12.02 19.35 3.27
C VAL A 114 13.30 18.91 2.56
N THR A 115 13.57 17.62 2.51
CA THR A 115 14.81 17.04 1.96
C THR A 115 14.67 16.47 0.57
N HIS A 116 13.43 16.23 0.12
CA HIS A 116 13.14 15.76 -1.24
C HIS A 116 11.87 16.41 -1.79
N PRO A 117 11.74 16.52 -3.11
CA PRO A 117 10.67 17.28 -3.76
C PRO A 117 9.29 16.60 -3.71
N TYR A 118 9.19 15.35 -3.27
CA TYR A 118 7.97 14.58 -3.31
C TYR A 118 7.15 14.76 -2.04
N ILE A 119 5.86 14.98 -2.19
CA ILE A 119 4.91 15.03 -1.07
C ILE A 119 4.53 13.60 -0.68
N ASP A 120 4.25 12.75 -1.65
CA ASP A 120 3.81 11.38 -1.44
C ASP A 120 5.01 10.43 -1.34
N TYR A 121 5.13 9.77 -0.20
CA TYR A 121 6.26 8.87 0.08
C TYR A 121 6.26 7.61 -0.78
N ILE A 122 5.09 7.15 -1.25
CA ILE A 122 5.00 5.95 -2.11
C ILE A 122 5.59 6.28 -3.46
N TYR A 123 5.19 7.40 -4.06
CA TYR A 123 5.71 7.83 -5.37
C TYR A 123 7.21 8.12 -5.31
N TYR A 124 7.65 8.78 -4.25
CA TYR A 124 9.07 8.98 -4.01
C TYR A 124 9.82 7.66 -3.87
N GLY A 125 9.30 6.74 -3.07
CA GLY A 125 9.90 5.44 -2.84
C GLY A 125 10.05 4.63 -4.13
N ILE A 126 9.00 4.62 -4.97
CA ILE A 126 9.04 3.94 -6.27
C ILE A 126 10.01 4.60 -7.23
N ALA A 127 9.98 5.92 -7.38
CA ALA A 127 10.90 6.64 -8.24
C ALA A 127 12.37 6.40 -7.84
N ARG A 128 12.64 6.37 -6.54
CA ARG A 128 13.95 6.07 -5.98
C ARG A 128 14.38 4.62 -6.25
N GLU A 129 13.50 3.65 -6.01
CA GLU A 129 13.80 2.24 -6.23
C GLU A 129 14.06 1.94 -7.71
N LEU A 130 13.34 2.61 -8.59
CA LEU A 130 13.55 2.53 -10.04
C LEU A 130 14.79 3.32 -10.51
N GLY A 131 15.32 4.23 -9.70
CA GLY A 131 16.40 5.14 -10.09
C GLY A 131 15.92 6.24 -11.04
N TRP A 132 14.66 6.62 -10.94
CA TRP A 132 14.01 7.59 -11.84
C TRP A 132 13.98 9.03 -11.30
N GLU A 133 14.58 9.30 -10.16
CA GLU A 133 14.59 10.63 -9.53
C GLU A 133 15.07 11.73 -10.50
N GLY A 134 16.04 11.42 -11.36
CA GLY A 134 16.56 12.34 -12.36
C GLY A 134 15.71 12.47 -13.63
N TYR A 135 14.65 11.69 -13.77
CA TYR A 135 13.77 11.67 -14.95
C TYR A 135 12.40 12.31 -14.71
N ALA A 136 12.16 12.80 -13.49
CA ALA A 136 10.90 13.42 -13.12
C ALA A 136 10.65 14.70 -13.93
N GLU A 137 9.46 14.86 -14.48
CA GLU A 137 8.98 16.05 -15.17
C GLU A 137 7.75 16.62 -14.42
N GLY A 138 7.62 17.94 -14.36
CA GLY A 138 6.48 18.62 -13.76
C GLY A 138 6.80 19.26 -12.42
N GLU A 139 5.80 19.37 -11.56
CA GLU A 139 5.96 19.97 -10.24
C GLU A 139 6.87 19.12 -9.36
N GLU A 140 7.86 19.73 -8.73
CA GLU A 140 8.82 19.06 -7.87
C GLU A 140 8.17 18.30 -6.71
N THR A 141 6.96 18.67 -6.32
CA THR A 141 6.24 18.11 -5.19
C THR A 141 5.35 16.92 -5.52
N LYS A 142 5.03 16.69 -6.80
CA LYS A 142 4.25 15.54 -7.28
C LYS A 142 4.76 15.07 -8.64
N PRO A 143 5.89 14.40 -8.71
CA PRO A 143 6.42 13.90 -9.97
C PRO A 143 5.65 12.65 -10.37
N LEU A 144 4.53 12.86 -11.02
CA LEU A 144 3.76 11.77 -11.61
C LEU A 144 4.23 11.43 -13.02
N TRP A 145 5.01 12.34 -13.64
CA TRP A 145 5.51 12.19 -14.99
C TRP A 145 7.02 11.96 -15.01
N PHE A 146 7.44 10.99 -15.79
CA PHE A 146 8.85 10.65 -15.96
C PHE A 146 9.19 10.56 -17.44
N ARG A 147 10.31 11.17 -17.83
CA ARG A 147 10.93 10.99 -19.14
C ARG A 147 12.14 10.10 -18.99
N ILE A 148 11.92 8.81 -19.19
CA ILE A 148 12.96 7.79 -19.12
C ILE A 148 13.71 7.64 -20.44
N PRO A 149 14.90 7.04 -20.48
CA PRO A 149 15.54 6.61 -21.72
C PRO A 149 14.60 5.72 -22.54
N GLU A 150 14.58 5.92 -23.86
CA GLU A 150 13.69 5.14 -24.74
C GLU A 150 13.94 3.64 -24.58
N THR A 151 12.84 2.90 -24.39
CA THR A 151 12.81 1.45 -24.21
C THR A 151 11.53 0.90 -24.87
N THR A 152 11.22 -0.39 -24.64
CA THR A 152 9.94 -0.99 -25.03
C THR A 152 9.07 -1.25 -23.80
N VAL A 153 7.75 -1.36 -23.98
CA VAL A 153 6.83 -1.77 -22.90
C VAL A 153 7.27 -3.09 -22.27
N ARG A 154 7.74 -4.04 -23.08
CA ARG A 154 8.26 -5.34 -22.64
C ARG A 154 9.48 -5.22 -21.72
N ASP A 155 10.45 -4.40 -22.12
CA ASP A 155 11.67 -4.26 -21.35
C ASP A 155 11.45 -3.41 -20.09
N LEU A 156 10.59 -2.38 -20.18
CA LEU A 156 10.12 -1.65 -19.01
C LEU A 156 9.42 -2.57 -18.00
N ALA A 157 8.51 -3.44 -18.46
CA ALA A 157 7.84 -4.41 -17.60
C ALA A 157 8.82 -5.34 -16.88
N ARG A 158 9.88 -5.79 -17.56
CA ARG A 158 10.95 -6.60 -16.94
C ARG A 158 11.73 -5.81 -15.91
N GLU A 159 12.10 -4.57 -16.23
CA GLU A 159 12.79 -3.68 -15.30
C GLU A 159 11.98 -3.45 -14.02
N LEU A 160 10.68 -3.17 -14.15
CA LEU A 160 9.76 -3.03 -13.01
C LEU A 160 9.71 -4.30 -12.16
N MET A 161 9.58 -5.47 -12.80
CA MET A 161 9.55 -6.74 -12.08
C MET A 161 10.85 -6.99 -11.32
N GLU A 162 11.98 -6.72 -11.91
CA GLU A 162 13.29 -6.93 -11.30
C GLU A 162 13.53 -5.94 -10.14
N LYS A 163 13.40 -4.64 -10.40
CA LYS A 163 13.71 -3.60 -9.42
C LYS A 163 12.73 -3.57 -8.24
N LEU A 164 11.45 -3.81 -8.49
CA LEU A 164 10.42 -3.82 -7.45
C LEU A 164 10.16 -5.22 -6.89
N ASN A 165 10.91 -6.23 -7.33
CA ASN A 165 10.77 -7.63 -6.89
C ASN A 165 9.32 -8.16 -7.02
N LEU A 166 8.70 -7.89 -8.17
CA LEU A 166 7.32 -8.29 -8.44
C LEU A 166 7.26 -9.72 -8.99
N ASN A 167 6.23 -10.46 -8.62
CA ASN A 167 5.96 -11.80 -9.16
C ASN A 167 5.43 -11.77 -10.60
N GLY A 168 4.93 -10.64 -11.05
CA GLY A 168 4.41 -10.43 -12.39
C GLY A 168 3.84 -9.03 -12.57
N VAL A 169 3.63 -8.63 -13.81
CA VAL A 169 2.90 -7.42 -14.19
C VAL A 169 1.89 -7.78 -15.28
N ARG A 170 0.75 -7.12 -15.25
CA ARG A 170 -0.22 -7.19 -16.34
C ARG A 170 0.03 -6.04 -17.31
N VAL A 171 0.22 -6.36 -18.57
CA VAL A 171 0.32 -5.36 -19.63
C VAL A 171 -0.98 -5.31 -20.43
N VAL A 172 -1.47 -4.11 -20.69
CA VAL A 172 -2.60 -3.85 -21.59
C VAL A 172 -2.08 -2.94 -22.69
N GLY A 173 -2.02 -3.45 -23.91
CA GLY A 173 -1.51 -2.74 -25.07
C GLY A 173 -0.41 -3.51 -25.80
N ASP A 174 0.27 -2.81 -26.73
CA ASP A 174 1.37 -3.39 -27.52
C ASP A 174 2.66 -3.46 -26.69
N VAL A 175 3.11 -4.67 -26.41
CA VAL A 175 4.32 -4.90 -25.62
C VAL A 175 5.62 -4.48 -26.31
N ASP A 176 5.59 -4.32 -27.63
CA ASP A 176 6.75 -3.95 -28.43
C ASP A 176 6.74 -2.44 -28.79
N ALA A 177 5.74 -1.68 -28.31
CA ALA A 177 5.69 -0.24 -28.47
C ALA A 177 6.88 0.43 -27.77
N ALA A 178 7.44 1.48 -28.44
CA ALA A 178 8.48 2.32 -27.85
C ALA A 178 7.91 3.20 -26.75
N VAL A 179 8.65 3.36 -25.66
CA VAL A 179 8.28 4.12 -24.47
C VAL A 179 9.41 5.05 -24.08
N SER A 180 9.07 6.30 -23.84
CA SER A 180 9.95 7.30 -23.23
C SER A 180 9.27 8.13 -22.15
N THR A 181 7.94 8.16 -22.15
CA THR A 181 7.15 8.90 -21.15
C THR A 181 6.28 7.95 -20.34
N VAL A 182 6.43 8.02 -19.02
CA VAL A 182 5.65 7.22 -18.06
C VAL A 182 4.90 8.15 -17.14
N PHE A 183 3.61 7.90 -16.98
CA PHE A 183 2.78 8.56 -15.99
C PHE A 183 2.47 7.58 -14.86
N LEU A 184 2.95 7.89 -13.65
CA LEU A 184 2.55 7.17 -12.45
C LEU A 184 1.15 7.65 -12.05
N CYS A 185 0.16 6.77 -12.22
CA CYS A 185 -1.19 7.08 -11.79
C CYS A 185 -1.30 6.98 -10.28
N GLU A 186 -2.01 7.93 -9.71
CA GLU A 186 -2.49 7.83 -8.33
C GLU A 186 -3.47 6.63 -8.21
N HIS A 187 -4.31 6.63 -7.20
CA HIS A 187 -5.34 5.60 -7.00
C HIS A 187 -6.24 5.46 -8.24
N VAL A 188 -6.38 4.24 -8.72
CA VAL A 188 -7.34 3.89 -9.78
C VAL A 188 -8.54 3.21 -9.12
N ASN A 189 -9.58 3.98 -8.83
CA ASN A 189 -10.72 3.54 -8.02
C ASN A 189 -11.97 3.21 -8.83
N GLY A 190 -12.03 3.59 -10.10
CA GLY A 190 -13.23 3.41 -10.93
C GLY A 190 -14.43 4.25 -10.47
N ASN A 191 -14.23 5.34 -9.74
CA ASN A 191 -15.29 6.12 -9.08
C ASN A 191 -15.39 7.57 -9.53
N GLY A 192 -15.14 7.87 -10.80
CA GLY A 192 -15.32 9.20 -11.37
C GLY A 192 -14.13 10.16 -11.21
N HIS A 193 -13.16 9.87 -10.36
CA HIS A 193 -11.87 10.57 -10.35
C HIS A 193 -10.98 10.16 -11.53
N ASP A 194 -11.28 9.03 -12.15
CA ASP A 194 -10.50 8.49 -13.26
C ASP A 194 -10.59 9.37 -14.51
N ASP A 195 -11.63 10.20 -14.66
CA ASP A 195 -11.75 11.16 -15.77
C ASP A 195 -10.59 12.18 -15.76
N ASP A 196 -10.22 12.68 -14.58
CA ASP A 196 -9.07 13.57 -14.42
C ASP A 196 -7.74 12.84 -14.70
N LEU A 197 -7.64 11.58 -14.30
CA LEU A 197 -6.47 10.74 -14.57
C LEU A 197 -6.33 10.49 -16.08
N ILE A 198 -7.42 10.20 -16.79
CA ILE A 198 -7.44 10.02 -18.23
C ILE A 198 -6.95 11.31 -18.92
N ALA A 199 -7.46 12.47 -18.50
CA ALA A 199 -7.05 13.75 -19.06
C ALA A 199 -5.57 14.07 -18.78
N LYS A 200 -5.10 13.81 -17.55
CA LYS A 200 -3.69 14.00 -17.15
C LYS A 200 -2.76 13.02 -17.87
N ALA A 201 -3.23 11.82 -18.13
CA ALA A 201 -2.50 10.77 -18.81
C ALA A 201 -2.36 10.94 -20.32
N ALA A 202 -3.14 11.87 -20.91
CA ALA A 202 -3.09 12.16 -22.34
C ALA A 202 -1.68 12.61 -22.73
N GLY A 203 -0.98 11.81 -23.53
CA GLY A 203 0.40 12.07 -23.95
C GLY A 203 1.46 11.24 -23.26
N ALA A 204 1.12 10.40 -22.29
CA ALA A 204 2.05 9.36 -21.79
C ALA A 204 2.06 8.15 -22.73
N ASP A 205 3.24 7.56 -22.93
CA ASP A 205 3.36 6.30 -23.66
C ASP A 205 2.86 5.14 -22.77
N VAL A 206 3.09 5.23 -21.46
CA VAL A 206 2.66 4.23 -20.47
C VAL A 206 2.01 4.88 -19.26
N LEU A 207 0.88 4.30 -18.83
CA LEU A 207 0.29 4.52 -17.54
C LEU A 207 0.73 3.40 -16.60
N LEU A 208 1.28 3.78 -15.46
CA LEU A 208 1.71 2.84 -14.42
C LEU A 208 0.90 3.11 -13.15
N PRO A 209 -0.22 2.40 -12.94
CA PRO A 209 -1.00 2.53 -11.71
C PRO A 209 -0.22 1.90 -10.56
N LEU A 210 -0.13 2.62 -9.45
CA LEU A 210 0.55 2.18 -8.24
C LEU A 210 -0.40 1.48 -7.28
N GLU A 211 -1.61 1.99 -7.17
CA GLU A 211 -2.62 1.44 -6.29
C GLU A 211 -3.90 1.17 -7.06
N ILE A 212 -4.23 -0.10 -7.17
CA ILE A 212 -5.53 -0.58 -7.62
C ILE A 212 -6.25 -1.07 -6.37
N VAL A 213 -7.53 -0.75 -6.23
CA VAL A 213 -8.33 -1.16 -5.07
C VAL A 213 -8.41 -2.70 -4.98
N ASP A 214 -7.46 -3.27 -4.27
CA ASP A 214 -7.25 -4.72 -4.12
C ASP A 214 -7.39 -5.22 -2.67
N TRP A 215 -7.40 -4.29 -1.73
CA TRP A 215 -7.32 -4.53 -0.29
C TRP A 215 -8.67 -4.90 0.37
N SER A 216 -9.77 -4.91 -0.35
CA SER A 216 -11.08 -5.28 0.18
C SER A 216 -11.42 -6.73 -0.14
N LEU A 217 -12.01 -6.98 -1.31
CA LEU A 217 -12.48 -8.30 -1.74
C LEU A 217 -11.34 -9.28 -1.92
N SER A 218 -10.24 -8.87 -2.53
CA SER A 218 -9.10 -9.76 -2.78
C SER A 218 -8.42 -10.21 -1.49
N GLU A 219 -8.27 -9.30 -0.52
CA GLU A 219 -7.76 -9.64 0.81
C GLU A 219 -8.71 -10.62 1.52
N TYR A 220 -10.02 -10.34 1.49
CA TYR A 220 -11.03 -11.23 2.07
C TYR A 220 -11.00 -12.63 1.43
N VAL A 221 -10.86 -12.72 0.11
CA VAL A 221 -10.77 -13.99 -0.61
C VAL A 221 -9.51 -14.76 -0.22
N ARG A 222 -8.37 -14.09 -0.05
CA ARG A 222 -7.12 -14.72 0.43
C ARG A 222 -7.27 -15.27 1.84
N ASP A 223 -7.80 -14.47 2.76
CA ASP A 223 -8.02 -14.91 4.14
C ASP A 223 -9.06 -16.06 4.19
N THR A 224 -10.10 -15.99 3.35
CA THR A 224 -11.07 -17.09 3.20
C THR A 224 -10.41 -18.38 2.69
N ALA A 225 -9.51 -18.27 1.72
CA ALA A 225 -8.79 -19.43 1.18
C ALA A 225 -7.90 -20.06 2.26
N GLN A 226 -7.22 -19.28 3.07
CA GLN A 226 -6.44 -19.77 4.21
C GLN A 226 -7.33 -20.43 5.27
N HIS A 227 -8.43 -19.78 5.63
CA HIS A 227 -9.40 -20.33 6.60
C HIS A 227 -9.96 -21.69 6.16
N THR A 228 -10.23 -21.87 4.88
CA THR A 228 -10.85 -23.09 4.32
C THR A 228 -9.86 -24.09 3.73
N ASP A 229 -8.56 -23.88 3.87
CA ASP A 229 -7.48 -24.63 3.21
C ASP A 229 -7.57 -24.65 1.66
N ARG A 230 -8.36 -23.78 1.05
CA ARG A 230 -8.55 -23.73 -0.41
C ARG A 230 -7.30 -23.31 -1.19
N GLU A 231 -6.34 -22.66 -0.54
CA GLU A 231 -5.04 -22.38 -1.19
C GLU A 231 -4.32 -23.67 -1.61
N LYS A 232 -4.50 -24.75 -0.84
CA LYS A 232 -3.91 -26.05 -1.15
C LYS A 232 -4.51 -26.69 -2.39
N ASP A 233 -5.75 -26.33 -2.71
CA ASP A 233 -6.48 -26.82 -3.88
C ASP A 233 -6.17 -26.03 -5.17
N GLY A 234 -5.16 -25.14 -5.14
CA GLY A 234 -4.77 -24.34 -6.28
C GLY A 234 -5.77 -23.25 -6.65
N TYR A 235 -6.62 -22.84 -5.71
CA TYR A 235 -7.44 -21.65 -5.84
C TYR A 235 -6.54 -20.41 -5.69
N THR A 236 -5.69 -20.24 -6.63
CA THR A 236 -5.13 -18.93 -6.95
C THR A 236 -6.25 -18.22 -7.67
N GLY A 237 -6.97 -17.39 -6.95
CA GLY A 237 -7.97 -16.53 -7.57
C GLY A 237 -7.28 -15.73 -8.66
N GLY A 238 -7.44 -16.18 -9.91
CA GLY A 238 -6.85 -15.53 -11.07
C GLY A 238 -7.57 -14.23 -11.37
N TRP A 239 -7.28 -13.21 -10.59
CA TRP A 239 -7.86 -11.88 -10.71
C TRP A 239 -6.84 -10.83 -11.12
N TYR A 240 -5.65 -11.24 -11.61
CA TYR A 240 -4.64 -10.29 -12.08
C TYR A 240 -4.15 -10.63 -13.48
#